data_31b4f7369e1329bd97fc8423a67140d8
#
_entry.id   31b4f7369e1329bd97fc8423a67140d8
#
_cell.length_a   1.000
_cell.length_b   1.000
_cell.length_c   1.000
_cell.angle_alpha   90.00
_cell.angle_beta   90.00
_cell.angle_gamma   90.00
#
_symmetry.space_group_name_H-M   'P 1'
#
loop_
_entity.id
_entity.type
_entity.pdbx_description
1 polymer ?
#
loop_
_entity_poly.entity_id
_entity_poly.type
_entity_poly.pdbx_seq_one_letter_code
_entity_poly.pdbx_strand_id
1 'polypeptide(L)'
;GGGGGLPIGLLPGNNTTPPASSGSGIVPSASVAGLCAAPRTGTNPETGRPYPDSAGSLDNEKSWVRAWIDETYLWYGEVPTTLKASDYATPVTWFNVLKTPLTTSSGKPKDRFHFVYDTEAYRQLSQGGVSVSYGAEFVSIAPSPPRELRVVLVEPGSPADLAGLKRGAKLLTVDGVDFVNATGSANAATINGALSPKTVGESHSFTFKLGSDPAVSYNLKAANVTSTPVQNVTVLDGGGGNKVGYMLFNDHITTSEQQLINAVNTFKATSGGIQDLVLDMRYNGGGQLAIASRLAYMIAAPATTAGKTFELLTFNDKNPFRLSVAQSLMPFYSTSRTGTALPSLGLSRVTVLTSPDTCSASESVINSLRGVGVTVNLVGGTTCGKPYGFYPQDNCGTTYFAIQVKGVNQLGFGDYGDGFAPNCTVADDYDHQLGDPNEARLAAALALRSGGACPAPMAKAMARGLEKAEPAEAETPFLIDQSPLRRNRLLDFAPNPG
;
A
#
# COMPACT_ATOMS: atom_id res chain seq x y z
N GLY A 1 17.57 -22.25 0.17
CA GLY A 1 17.67 -22.27 1.60
C GLY A 1 16.62 -21.35 2.20
N GLY A 2 15.79 -21.90 3.05
CA GLY A 2 14.77 -21.13 3.72
C GLY A 2 15.42 -20.04 4.57
N GLY A 3 15.33 -18.82 4.13
CA GLY A 3 15.77 -17.69 4.90
C GLY A 3 14.83 -17.50 6.07
N GLY A 4 15.27 -17.93 7.24
CA GLY A 4 14.60 -17.60 8.47
C GLY A 4 14.88 -16.17 8.84
N GLY A 5 14.18 -15.23 8.22
CA GLY A 5 14.17 -13.87 8.74
C GLY A 5 13.62 -13.89 10.16
N LEU A 6 14.15 -13.04 11.01
CA LEU A 6 13.60 -12.90 12.35
C LEU A 6 12.17 -12.39 12.24
N PRO A 7 11.20 -13.03 12.89
CA PRO A 7 9.86 -12.51 12.96
C PRO A 7 9.87 -11.10 13.59
N ILE A 8 9.01 -10.24 13.13
CA ILE A 8 8.87 -8.89 13.67
C ILE A 8 8.69 -8.89 15.21
N GLY A 9 8.03 -9.90 15.73
CA GLY A 9 7.84 -10.06 17.17
C GLY A 9 9.06 -10.50 17.95
N LEU A 10 10.15 -10.83 17.28
CA LEU A 10 11.44 -11.12 17.90
C LEU A 10 12.35 -9.90 17.83
N LEU A 11 11.83 -8.75 18.12
CA LEU A 11 12.72 -7.69 18.56
C LEU A 11 13.60 -8.26 19.64
N PRO A 12 14.89 -7.96 19.62
CA PRO A 12 15.80 -8.44 20.64
C PRO A 12 15.29 -7.95 21.99
N GLY A 13 14.31 -8.67 22.42
CA GLY A 13 13.84 -8.55 23.77
C GLY A 13 14.97 -9.03 24.60
N ASN A 14 14.91 -8.82 25.63
CA ASN A 14 15.17 -9.54 26.84
C ASN A 14 16.61 -9.59 27.36
N ASN A 15 17.64 -9.43 26.59
CA ASN A 15 18.99 -9.54 27.18
C ASN A 15 19.92 -8.39 26.83
N THR A 16 19.38 -7.31 26.37
CA THR A 16 20.20 -6.16 26.05
C THR A 16 19.57 -4.94 26.65
N THR A 17 20.33 -4.35 27.51
CA THR A 17 20.06 -3.01 28.03
C THR A 17 19.76 -2.13 26.82
N PRO A 18 18.56 -1.57 26.68
CA PRO A 18 18.30 -0.56 25.70
C PRO A 18 19.36 0.52 25.85
N PRO A 19 19.79 1.16 24.76
CA PRO A 19 20.64 2.33 24.92
C PRO A 19 19.95 3.23 25.93
N ALA A 20 20.73 3.71 26.89
CA ALA A 20 20.21 4.57 27.91
C ALA A 20 19.45 5.69 27.25
N SER A 21 18.16 5.84 27.60
CA SER A 21 17.40 6.97 27.16
C SER A 21 18.16 8.21 27.57
N SER A 22 18.31 9.17 26.68
CA SER A 22 19.04 10.42 26.91
C SER A 22 18.35 11.27 27.98
N GLY A 23 18.35 10.88 29.24
CA GLY A 23 17.91 11.69 30.39
C GLY A 23 16.49 12.28 30.31
N SER A 24 15.66 11.83 29.39
CA SER A 24 14.34 12.40 29.10
C SER A 24 13.21 11.82 29.94
N GLY A 25 13.51 10.91 30.88
CA GLY A 25 12.50 10.22 31.69
C GLY A 25 11.72 9.15 30.97
N ILE A 26 12.11 8.80 29.74
CA ILE A 26 11.49 7.75 28.95
C ILE A 26 11.99 6.39 29.43
N VAL A 27 11.06 5.54 29.90
CA VAL A 27 11.39 4.17 30.33
C VAL A 27 11.63 3.28 29.11
N PRO A 28 12.39 2.18 29.23
CA PRO A 28 12.51 1.21 28.15
C PRO A 28 11.14 0.61 27.78
N SER A 29 10.86 0.45 26.50
CA SER A 29 9.58 -0.12 26.04
C SER A 29 9.34 -1.53 26.61
N ALA A 30 10.39 -2.33 26.70
CA ALA A 30 10.31 -3.69 27.25
C ALA A 30 9.79 -3.73 28.70
N SER A 31 9.99 -2.67 29.50
CA SER A 31 9.54 -2.59 30.89
C SER A 31 8.03 -2.39 31.02
N VAL A 32 7.36 -1.91 29.99
CA VAL A 32 5.92 -1.60 29.99
C VAL A 32 5.15 -2.32 28.88
N ALA A 33 5.83 -3.16 28.12
CA ALA A 33 5.20 -3.94 27.06
C ALA A 33 4.15 -4.90 27.61
N GLY A 34 2.99 -4.93 26.99
CA GLY A 34 1.89 -5.82 27.37
C GLY A 34 1.21 -5.47 28.69
N LEU A 35 1.49 -4.31 29.27
CA LEU A 35 0.77 -3.80 30.44
C LEU A 35 -0.45 -3.01 29.97
N CYS A 36 -1.62 -3.65 30.02
CA CYS A 36 -2.83 -3.20 29.32
C CYS A 36 -3.92 -2.78 30.28
N ALA A 37 -4.63 -1.69 29.97
CA ALA A 37 -5.82 -1.26 30.71
C ALA A 37 -6.95 -2.29 30.62
N ALA A 38 -7.06 -2.96 29.46
CA ALA A 38 -8.03 -4.02 29.21
C ALA A 38 -7.30 -5.24 28.62
N PRO A 39 -6.59 -6.02 29.44
CA PRO A 39 -5.79 -7.13 28.95
C PRO A 39 -6.67 -8.20 28.30
N ARG A 40 -6.23 -8.70 27.15
CA ARG A 40 -6.85 -9.84 26.48
C ARG A 40 -6.49 -11.10 27.27
N THR A 41 -7.46 -11.97 27.48
CA THR A 41 -7.32 -13.20 28.27
C THR A 41 -7.49 -14.44 27.42
N GLY A 42 -6.96 -15.56 27.91
CA GLY A 42 -7.05 -16.84 27.23
C GLY A 42 -6.02 -17.00 26.12
N THR A 43 -6.35 -17.87 25.19
CA THR A 43 -5.48 -18.24 24.08
C THR A 43 -5.88 -17.49 22.82
N ASN A 44 -4.89 -16.91 22.16
CA ASN A 44 -5.09 -16.33 20.84
C ASN A 44 -5.43 -17.46 19.85
N PRO A 45 -6.62 -17.44 19.23
CA PRO A 45 -7.07 -18.54 18.36
C PRO A 45 -6.21 -18.71 17.10
N GLU A 46 -5.50 -17.65 16.68
CA GLU A 46 -4.65 -17.72 15.50
C GLU A 46 -3.27 -18.30 15.77
N THR A 47 -2.70 -18.03 16.93
CA THR A 47 -1.36 -18.49 17.27
C THR A 47 -1.36 -19.76 18.13
N GLY A 48 -2.49 -20.09 18.76
CA GLY A 48 -2.59 -21.16 19.74
C GLY A 48 -1.84 -20.88 21.05
N ARG A 49 -1.36 -19.65 21.25
CA ARG A 49 -0.59 -19.23 22.43
C ARG A 49 -1.41 -18.27 23.29
N PRO A 50 -1.13 -18.21 24.59
CA PRO A 50 -1.74 -17.20 25.46
C PRO A 50 -1.45 -15.79 24.93
N TYR A 51 -2.41 -14.87 25.11
CA TYR A 51 -2.14 -13.47 24.85
C TYR A 51 -1.03 -12.97 25.78
N PRO A 52 -0.12 -12.10 25.29
CA PRO A 52 0.99 -11.59 26.09
C PRO A 52 0.58 -10.51 27.09
N ASP A 53 -0.70 -10.19 27.17
CA ASP A 53 -1.21 -9.09 27.96
C ASP A 53 -1.22 -9.41 29.45
N SER A 54 -0.85 -8.41 30.25
CA SER A 54 -0.97 -8.40 31.70
C SER A 54 -1.75 -7.16 32.14
N ALA A 55 -2.28 -7.19 33.35
CA ALA A 55 -2.99 -6.05 33.92
C ALA A 55 -2.07 -4.83 34.04
N GLY A 56 -2.53 -3.72 33.54
CA GLY A 56 -1.82 -2.44 33.53
C GLY A 56 -2.80 -1.27 33.46
N SER A 57 -2.39 -0.21 32.81
CA SER A 57 -3.16 1.02 32.70
C SER A 57 -2.98 1.68 31.33
N LEU A 58 -3.83 2.66 31.02
CA LEU A 58 -3.63 3.50 29.83
C LEU A 58 -2.31 4.25 29.90
N ASP A 59 -1.86 4.65 31.09
CA ASP A 59 -0.54 5.28 31.24
C ASP A 59 0.60 4.33 30.90
N ASN A 60 0.49 3.05 31.24
CA ASN A 60 1.47 2.04 30.82
C ASN A 60 1.50 1.92 29.28
N GLU A 61 0.35 1.87 28.63
CA GLU A 61 0.26 1.77 27.18
C GLU A 61 0.83 3.02 26.49
N LYS A 62 0.56 4.22 27.01
CA LYS A 62 1.15 5.47 26.53
C LYS A 62 2.67 5.51 26.73
N SER A 63 3.16 5.02 27.86
CA SER A 63 4.59 4.92 28.14
C SER A 63 5.28 3.98 27.16
N TRP A 64 4.63 2.86 26.83
CA TRP A 64 5.15 1.95 25.80
C TRP A 64 5.26 2.63 24.44
N VAL A 65 4.20 3.29 23.99
CA VAL A 65 4.19 4.00 22.72
C VAL A 65 5.30 5.04 22.65
N ARG A 66 5.45 5.83 23.71
CA ARG A 66 6.50 6.86 23.74
C ARG A 66 7.91 6.25 23.69
N ALA A 67 8.13 5.19 24.44
CA ALA A 67 9.41 4.49 24.48
C ALA A 67 9.73 3.85 23.12
N TRP A 68 8.76 3.18 22.53
CA TRP A 68 8.93 2.52 21.23
C TRP A 68 9.27 3.52 20.12
N ILE A 69 8.62 4.68 20.09
CA ILE A 69 8.94 5.77 19.17
C ILE A 69 10.37 6.26 19.39
N ASP A 70 10.76 6.51 20.64
CA ASP A 70 12.13 6.99 20.94
C ASP A 70 13.20 5.98 20.53
N GLU A 71 12.92 4.70 20.69
CA GLU A 71 13.87 3.63 20.35
C GLU A 71 13.98 3.37 18.85
N THR A 72 12.86 3.39 18.12
CA THR A 72 12.78 2.80 16.78
C THR A 72 12.43 3.78 15.66
N TYR A 73 11.80 4.91 15.96
CA TYR A 73 11.36 5.86 14.95
C TYR A 73 12.56 6.47 14.21
N LEU A 74 12.49 6.52 12.90
CA LEU A 74 13.61 7.02 12.08
C LEU A 74 14.00 8.44 12.47
N TRP A 75 13.01 9.27 12.74
CA TRP A 75 13.19 10.69 13.10
C TRP A 75 12.86 10.95 14.57
N TYR A 76 13.29 10.08 15.47
CA TYR A 76 12.97 10.20 16.89
C TYR A 76 13.43 11.54 17.50
N GLY A 77 14.55 12.08 17.02
CA GLY A 77 15.08 13.36 17.48
C GLY A 77 14.27 14.59 17.03
N GLU A 78 13.33 14.40 16.08
CA GLU A 78 12.46 15.47 15.58
C GLU A 78 11.10 15.48 16.27
N VAL A 79 10.81 14.52 17.12
CA VAL A 79 9.57 14.50 17.90
C VAL A 79 9.58 15.63 18.92
N PRO A 80 8.56 16.51 18.97
CA PRO A 80 8.56 17.63 19.90
C PRO A 80 8.62 17.16 21.36
N THR A 81 9.54 17.73 22.14
CA THR A 81 9.76 17.38 23.55
C THR A 81 8.73 18.02 24.50
N THR A 82 7.93 18.94 23.98
CA THR A 82 6.88 19.66 24.73
C THR A 82 5.57 18.89 24.83
N LEU A 83 5.42 17.79 24.08
CA LEU A 83 4.23 16.96 24.11
C LEU A 83 4.07 16.23 25.44
N LYS A 84 2.85 16.21 25.99
CA LYS A 84 2.52 15.54 27.24
C LYS A 84 1.45 14.48 27.03
N ALA A 85 1.71 13.28 27.48
CA ALA A 85 0.77 12.16 27.39
C ALA A 85 -0.58 12.46 28.04
N SER A 86 -0.57 13.24 29.14
CA SER A 86 -1.78 13.62 29.84
C SER A 86 -2.77 14.46 29.05
N ASP A 87 -2.32 15.11 27.96
CA ASP A 87 -3.18 15.89 27.08
C ASP A 87 -3.96 15.01 26.08
N TYR A 88 -3.71 13.71 26.06
CA TYR A 88 -4.32 12.77 25.10
C TYR A 88 -5.04 11.65 25.84
N ALA A 89 -6.29 11.41 25.48
CA ALA A 89 -7.14 10.47 26.20
C ALA A 89 -6.74 9.00 26.03
N THR A 90 -6.16 8.64 24.88
CA THR A 90 -5.88 7.24 24.52
C THR A 90 -4.44 7.06 24.04
N PRO A 91 -3.89 5.82 24.11
CA PRO A 91 -2.60 5.53 23.50
C PRO A 91 -2.54 5.87 22.01
N VAL A 92 -3.62 5.67 21.28
CA VAL A 92 -3.69 5.97 19.83
C VAL A 92 -3.62 7.46 19.55
N THR A 93 -4.37 8.29 20.26
CA THR A 93 -4.32 9.75 20.09
C THR A 93 -2.95 10.30 20.50
N TRP A 94 -2.32 9.73 21.51
CA TRP A 94 -0.95 10.03 21.89
C TRP A 94 0.04 9.63 20.80
N PHE A 95 -0.07 8.42 20.28
CA PHE A 95 0.77 7.94 19.18
C PHE A 95 0.70 8.88 17.96
N ASN A 96 -0.49 9.34 17.60
CA ASN A 96 -0.70 10.16 16.40
C ASN A 96 0.08 11.47 16.38
N VAL A 97 0.49 11.98 17.53
CA VAL A 97 1.30 13.21 17.63
C VAL A 97 2.78 12.96 17.80
N LEU A 98 3.20 11.73 18.08
CA LEU A 98 4.59 11.33 18.30
C LEU A 98 5.32 11.12 16.98
N LYS A 99 5.45 12.18 16.21
CA LYS A 99 6.08 12.19 14.89
C LYS A 99 6.75 13.52 14.60
N THR A 100 7.57 13.55 13.55
CA THR A 100 8.20 14.78 13.10
C THR A 100 7.16 15.79 12.59
N PRO A 101 7.25 17.06 12.97
CA PRO A 101 6.42 18.13 12.40
C PRO A 101 7.03 18.76 11.13
N LEU A 102 8.20 18.31 10.70
CA LEU A 102 8.91 18.91 9.57
C LEU A 102 8.20 18.62 8.25
N THR A 103 8.56 19.40 7.24
CA THR A 103 8.03 19.28 5.88
C THR A 103 9.13 18.89 4.90
N THR A 104 8.73 18.34 3.75
CA THR A 104 9.62 18.08 2.63
C THR A 104 9.94 19.38 1.88
N SER A 105 10.84 19.31 0.89
CA SER A 105 11.17 20.47 0.06
C SER A 105 9.99 21.03 -0.72
N SER A 106 8.98 20.20 -1.02
CA SER A 106 7.74 20.64 -1.66
C SER A 106 6.71 21.23 -0.69
N GLY A 107 6.99 21.23 0.61
CA GLY A 107 6.10 21.73 1.65
C GLY A 107 5.10 20.71 2.19
N LYS A 108 5.17 19.45 1.76
CA LYS A 108 4.34 18.37 2.30
C LYS A 108 4.83 17.95 3.68
N PRO A 109 3.96 17.49 4.58
CA PRO A 109 4.44 16.87 5.82
C PRO A 109 5.40 15.73 5.54
N LYS A 110 6.55 15.73 6.22
CA LYS A 110 7.57 14.70 6.06
C LYS A 110 7.04 13.32 6.45
N ASP A 111 6.27 13.25 7.53
CA ASP A 111 5.61 12.02 7.97
C ASP A 111 4.09 12.13 7.80
N ARG A 112 3.59 11.57 6.71
CA ARG A 112 2.17 11.42 6.38
C ARG A 112 1.68 10.00 6.58
N PHE A 113 2.50 9.12 7.19
CA PHE A 113 2.38 7.67 7.09
C PHE A 113 2.19 6.98 8.44
N HIS A 114 2.09 7.76 9.50
CA HIS A 114 1.94 7.28 10.88
C HIS A 114 0.50 6.82 11.12
N PHE A 115 0.30 5.56 11.48
CA PHE A 115 -1.06 5.04 11.68
C PHE A 115 -1.09 3.82 12.60
N VAL A 116 -2.29 3.41 13.00
CA VAL A 116 -2.56 2.21 13.79
C VAL A 116 -3.61 1.33 13.12
N TYR A 117 -3.64 0.08 13.51
CA TYR A 117 -4.64 -0.87 13.06
C TYR A 117 -4.99 -1.83 14.19
N ASP A 118 -6.20 -2.40 14.19
CA ASP A 118 -6.55 -3.51 15.07
C ASP A 118 -5.70 -4.73 14.73
N THR A 119 -5.05 -5.34 15.71
CA THR A 119 -4.10 -6.42 15.49
C THR A 119 -4.72 -7.63 14.79
N GLU A 120 -5.93 -8.03 15.18
CA GLU A 120 -6.66 -9.14 14.57
C GLU A 120 -7.00 -8.85 13.10
N ALA A 121 -7.57 -7.68 12.85
CA ALA A 121 -7.94 -7.26 11.50
C ALA A 121 -6.71 -7.14 10.60
N TYR A 122 -5.61 -6.61 11.12
CA TYR A 122 -4.35 -6.51 10.39
C TYR A 122 -3.83 -7.89 9.99
N ARG A 123 -3.87 -8.85 10.92
CA ARG A 123 -3.39 -10.20 10.65
C ARG A 123 -4.22 -10.90 9.57
N GLN A 124 -5.55 -10.81 9.65
CA GLN A 124 -6.44 -11.37 8.64
C GLN A 124 -6.16 -10.78 7.27
N LEU A 125 -5.99 -9.46 7.21
CA LEU A 125 -5.72 -8.75 5.96
C LEU A 125 -4.36 -9.09 5.38
N SER A 126 -3.29 -9.03 6.19
CA SER A 126 -1.91 -9.19 5.71
C SER A 126 -1.58 -10.65 5.36
N GLN A 127 -2.11 -11.61 6.09
CA GLN A 127 -1.83 -13.03 5.90
C GLN A 127 -2.80 -13.70 4.94
N GLY A 128 -4.08 -13.45 5.07
CA GLY A 128 -5.14 -14.10 4.29
C GLY A 128 -5.75 -13.23 3.20
N GLY A 129 -5.46 -11.94 3.18
CA GLY A 129 -6.08 -11.00 2.24
C GLY A 129 -7.58 -10.80 2.50
N VAL A 130 -8.04 -11.08 3.71
CA VAL A 130 -9.47 -11.04 4.06
C VAL A 130 -9.81 -9.72 4.74
N SER A 131 -10.89 -9.09 4.30
CA SER A 131 -11.45 -7.90 4.95
C SER A 131 -12.97 -7.94 4.90
N VAL A 132 -13.61 -7.27 5.88
CA VAL A 132 -15.06 -7.09 5.88
C VAL A 132 -15.39 -5.94 4.93
N SER A 133 -16.07 -6.25 3.84
CA SER A 133 -16.41 -5.26 2.81
C SER A 133 -17.48 -5.78 1.87
N TYR A 134 -17.90 -4.95 0.92
CA TYR A 134 -18.70 -5.39 -0.23
C TYR A 134 -17.83 -5.92 -1.38
N GLY A 135 -16.53 -5.66 -1.34
CA GLY A 135 -15.61 -5.98 -2.42
C GLY A 135 -15.51 -4.91 -3.49
N ALA A 136 -16.12 -3.76 -3.31
CA ALA A 136 -15.97 -2.61 -4.20
C ALA A 136 -15.09 -1.55 -3.57
N GLU A 137 -14.21 -0.95 -4.37
CA GLU A 137 -13.43 0.22 -3.98
C GLU A 137 -13.91 1.44 -4.74
N PHE A 138 -13.89 2.57 -4.06
CA PHE A 138 -14.46 3.83 -4.55
C PHE A 138 -13.39 4.91 -4.65
N VAL A 139 -13.57 5.81 -5.62
CA VAL A 139 -12.81 7.04 -5.72
C VAL A 139 -13.75 8.22 -5.54
N SER A 140 -13.34 9.16 -4.70
CA SER A 140 -14.01 10.45 -4.56
C SER A 140 -13.41 11.43 -5.57
N ILE A 141 -14.18 11.79 -6.57
CA ILE A 141 -13.77 12.75 -7.60
C ILE A 141 -14.12 14.17 -7.15
N ALA A 142 -15.31 14.34 -6.56
CA ALA A 142 -15.76 15.59 -5.99
C ALA A 142 -16.31 15.33 -4.58
N PRO A 143 -15.58 15.74 -3.52
CA PRO A 143 -15.99 15.44 -2.14
C PRO A 143 -17.11 16.35 -1.59
N SER A 144 -17.32 17.51 -2.19
CA SER A 144 -18.35 18.47 -1.81
C SER A 144 -19.51 18.49 -2.82
N PRO A 145 -20.75 18.81 -2.41
CA PRO A 145 -21.88 18.90 -3.34
C PRO A 145 -21.63 19.87 -4.51
N PRO A 146 -21.97 19.45 -5.76
CA PRO A 146 -22.47 18.15 -6.16
C PRO A 146 -21.37 17.09 -6.13
N ARG A 147 -21.50 16.11 -5.24
CA ARG A 147 -20.48 15.07 -5.06
C ARG A 147 -20.44 14.10 -6.23
N GLU A 148 -19.24 13.64 -6.54
CA GLU A 148 -19.03 12.54 -7.50
C GLU A 148 -18.15 11.48 -6.87
N LEU A 149 -18.67 10.27 -6.81
CA LEU A 149 -17.96 9.09 -6.35
C LEU A 149 -18.21 7.96 -7.36
N ARG A 150 -17.13 7.28 -7.74
CA ARG A 150 -17.21 6.17 -8.68
C ARG A 150 -16.57 4.91 -8.13
N VAL A 151 -17.06 3.78 -8.60
CA VAL A 151 -16.42 2.47 -8.39
C VAL A 151 -15.17 2.41 -9.24
N VAL A 152 -14.04 2.03 -8.66
CA VAL A 152 -12.76 1.85 -9.39
C VAL A 152 -12.38 0.39 -9.54
N LEU A 153 -12.63 -0.43 -8.53
CA LEU A 153 -12.32 -1.85 -8.50
C LEU A 153 -13.46 -2.63 -7.90
N VAL A 154 -13.65 -3.85 -8.40
CA VAL A 154 -14.58 -4.83 -7.82
C VAL A 154 -13.83 -6.16 -7.69
N GLU A 155 -13.79 -6.69 -6.47
CA GLU A 155 -13.16 -7.98 -6.21
C GLU A 155 -13.97 -9.12 -6.83
N PRO A 156 -13.34 -10.02 -7.59
CA PRO A 156 -14.04 -11.18 -8.15
C PRO A 156 -14.71 -12.02 -7.07
N GLY A 157 -15.96 -12.40 -7.29
CA GLY A 157 -16.72 -13.24 -6.38
C GLY A 157 -17.27 -12.54 -5.13
N SER A 158 -17.02 -11.25 -4.97
CA SER A 158 -17.51 -10.45 -3.84
C SER A 158 -19.01 -10.15 -3.95
N PRO A 159 -19.67 -9.70 -2.87
CA PRO A 159 -21.05 -9.23 -2.94
C PRO A 159 -21.31 -8.22 -4.05
N ALA A 160 -20.42 -7.25 -4.24
CA ALA A 160 -20.54 -6.25 -5.31
C ALA A 160 -20.43 -6.87 -6.70
N ASP A 161 -19.51 -7.81 -6.90
CA ASP A 161 -19.34 -8.52 -8.18
C ASP A 161 -20.57 -9.36 -8.50
N LEU A 162 -21.05 -10.15 -7.52
CA LEU A 162 -22.25 -10.98 -7.69
C LEU A 162 -23.49 -10.15 -7.97
N ALA A 163 -23.57 -8.93 -7.47
CA ALA A 163 -24.65 -7.99 -7.74
C ALA A 163 -24.54 -7.31 -9.12
N GLY A 164 -23.40 -7.48 -9.81
CA GLY A 164 -23.16 -6.89 -11.13
C GLY A 164 -22.64 -5.45 -11.10
N LEU A 165 -22.16 -4.96 -9.97
CA LEU A 165 -21.54 -3.64 -9.86
C LEU A 165 -20.21 -3.64 -10.60
N LYS A 166 -19.93 -2.58 -11.36
CA LYS A 166 -18.71 -2.48 -12.21
C LYS A 166 -18.00 -1.17 -12.03
N ARG A 167 -16.70 -1.18 -12.32
CA ARG A 167 -15.87 0.03 -12.44
C ARG A 167 -16.57 1.07 -13.31
N GLY A 168 -16.51 2.31 -12.86
CA GLY A 168 -17.10 3.46 -13.53
C GLY A 168 -18.50 3.83 -13.05
N ALA A 169 -19.18 2.95 -12.33
CA ALA A 169 -20.49 3.24 -11.77
C ALA A 169 -20.45 4.44 -10.82
N LYS A 170 -21.38 5.36 -11.02
CA LYS A 170 -21.48 6.61 -10.25
C LYS A 170 -22.53 6.46 -9.16
N LEU A 171 -22.17 6.75 -7.91
CA LEU A 171 -23.07 6.67 -6.78
C LEU A 171 -24.09 7.81 -6.79
N LEU A 172 -25.37 7.47 -6.68
CA LEU A 172 -26.47 8.44 -6.64
C LEU A 172 -27.14 8.54 -5.27
N THR A 173 -27.50 7.41 -4.66
CA THR A 173 -28.16 7.38 -3.35
C THR A 173 -27.54 6.34 -2.43
N VAL A 174 -27.59 6.61 -1.13
CA VAL A 174 -27.12 5.72 -0.06
C VAL A 174 -28.19 5.69 1.03
N ASP A 175 -28.77 4.50 1.29
CA ASP A 175 -29.83 4.33 2.30
C ASP A 175 -30.92 5.40 2.19
N GLY A 176 -31.33 5.72 0.96
CA GLY A 176 -32.35 6.72 0.68
C GLY A 176 -31.88 8.18 0.72
N VAL A 177 -30.61 8.43 1.06
CA VAL A 177 -30.04 9.78 1.08
C VAL A 177 -29.48 10.11 -0.31
N ASP A 178 -29.77 11.32 -0.81
CA ASP A 178 -29.16 11.83 -2.04
C ASP A 178 -27.65 12.09 -1.80
N PHE A 179 -26.83 11.16 -2.27
CA PHE A 179 -25.37 11.27 -2.09
C PHE A 179 -24.80 12.53 -2.76
N VAL A 180 -25.33 12.91 -3.91
CA VAL A 180 -24.78 13.99 -4.72
C VAL A 180 -24.96 15.35 -4.03
N ASN A 181 -26.13 15.62 -3.45
CA ASN A 181 -26.49 16.94 -2.99
C ASN A 181 -26.74 17.06 -1.48
N ALA A 182 -26.86 15.96 -0.75
CA ALA A 182 -27.20 16.01 0.67
C ALA A 182 -26.14 16.77 1.49
N THR A 183 -26.61 17.49 2.49
CA THR A 183 -25.80 18.24 3.46
C THR A 183 -26.17 17.85 4.89
N GLY A 184 -25.39 18.28 5.84
CA GLY A 184 -25.62 18.04 7.25
C GLY A 184 -24.92 16.82 7.82
N SER A 185 -24.63 16.84 9.11
CA SER A 185 -23.84 15.82 9.81
C SER A 185 -24.54 14.46 9.87
N ALA A 186 -25.86 14.43 9.98
CA ALA A 186 -26.63 13.18 10.01
C ALA A 186 -26.54 12.44 8.67
N ASN A 187 -26.68 13.17 7.56
CA ASN A 187 -26.55 12.59 6.23
C ASN A 187 -25.11 12.13 5.96
N ALA A 188 -24.11 12.89 6.39
CA ALA A 188 -22.70 12.51 6.29
C ALA A 188 -22.43 11.23 7.07
N ALA A 189 -22.97 11.07 8.26
CA ALA A 189 -22.82 9.87 9.07
C ALA A 189 -23.45 8.64 8.38
N THR A 190 -24.64 8.80 7.79
CA THR A 190 -25.32 7.74 7.02
C THR A 190 -24.47 7.31 5.82
N ILE A 191 -23.98 8.25 5.04
CA ILE A 191 -23.14 8.00 3.86
C ILE A 191 -21.85 7.28 4.26
N ASN A 192 -21.11 7.83 5.22
CA ASN A 192 -19.84 7.27 5.65
C ASN A 192 -20.00 5.89 6.27
N GLY A 193 -21.03 5.69 7.09
CA GLY A 193 -21.30 4.41 7.70
C GLY A 193 -21.62 3.31 6.67
N ALA A 194 -22.39 3.64 5.64
CA ALA A 194 -22.75 2.70 4.59
C ALA A 194 -21.57 2.37 3.67
N LEU A 195 -20.71 3.35 3.35
CA LEU A 195 -19.52 3.14 2.53
C LEU A 195 -18.43 2.33 3.23
N SER A 196 -18.45 2.30 4.56
CA SER A 196 -17.42 1.65 5.39
C SER A 196 -18.06 0.65 6.35
N PRO A 197 -18.62 -0.47 5.86
CA PRO A 197 -19.24 -1.45 6.72
C PRO A 197 -18.19 -2.11 7.63
N LYS A 198 -18.55 -2.35 8.88
CA LYS A 198 -17.63 -2.90 9.90
C LYS A 198 -17.97 -4.33 10.28
N THR A 199 -19.22 -4.76 10.06
CA THR A 199 -19.73 -6.03 10.54
C THR A 199 -20.19 -6.91 9.39
N VAL A 200 -19.78 -8.17 9.40
CA VAL A 200 -20.30 -9.17 8.45
C VAL A 200 -21.83 -9.24 8.58
N GLY A 201 -22.50 -9.16 7.44
CA GLY A 201 -23.95 -9.17 7.38
C GLY A 201 -24.60 -7.79 7.41
N GLU A 202 -23.85 -6.74 7.67
CA GLU A 202 -24.35 -5.36 7.57
C GLU A 202 -24.76 -5.07 6.13
N SER A 203 -26.01 -4.59 5.94
CA SER A 203 -26.58 -4.34 4.62
C SER A 203 -26.93 -2.87 4.46
N HIS A 204 -26.66 -2.35 3.28
CA HIS A 204 -27.02 -0.98 2.89
C HIS A 204 -27.51 -0.94 1.45
N SER A 205 -28.38 0.03 1.17
CA SER A 205 -28.96 0.23 -0.15
C SER A 205 -28.24 1.33 -0.88
N PHE A 206 -27.89 1.06 -2.13
CA PHE A 206 -27.20 2.01 -3.00
C PHE A 206 -27.89 2.10 -4.34
N THR A 207 -27.87 3.27 -4.96
CA THR A 207 -28.24 3.43 -6.36
C THR A 207 -27.02 3.92 -7.12
N PHE A 208 -26.65 3.21 -8.17
CA PHE A 208 -25.54 3.54 -9.06
C PHE A 208 -26.00 3.70 -10.50
N LYS A 209 -25.27 4.49 -11.25
CA LYS A 209 -25.48 4.66 -12.69
C LYS A 209 -24.17 4.43 -13.45
N LEU A 210 -24.16 3.49 -14.37
CA LEU A 210 -23.02 3.20 -15.23
C LEU A 210 -23.24 3.83 -16.63
N GLY A 211 -22.44 4.84 -16.96
CA GLY A 211 -22.53 5.53 -18.25
C GLY A 211 -23.94 6.10 -18.50
N SER A 212 -24.50 5.79 -19.66
CA SER A 212 -25.84 6.19 -20.05
C SER A 212 -26.93 5.17 -19.67
N ASP A 213 -26.55 4.03 -19.07
CA ASP A 213 -27.51 3.02 -18.64
C ASP A 213 -28.43 3.58 -17.57
N PRO A 214 -29.66 3.03 -17.41
CA PRO A 214 -30.53 3.41 -16.32
C PRO A 214 -29.89 3.18 -14.95
N ALA A 215 -30.24 4.02 -13.97
CA ALA A 215 -29.82 3.81 -12.60
C ALA A 215 -30.32 2.47 -12.05
N VAL A 216 -29.47 1.76 -11.32
CA VAL A 216 -29.77 0.45 -10.74
C VAL A 216 -29.63 0.53 -9.21
N SER A 217 -30.59 -0.07 -8.52
CA SER A 217 -30.54 -0.23 -7.07
C SER A 217 -29.82 -1.51 -6.70
N TYR A 218 -28.91 -1.40 -5.74
CA TYR A 218 -28.15 -2.51 -5.18
C TYR A 218 -28.38 -2.59 -3.69
N ASN A 219 -28.64 -3.79 -3.18
CA ASN A 219 -28.60 -4.04 -1.75
C ASN A 219 -27.33 -4.84 -1.46
N LEU A 220 -26.32 -4.18 -0.92
CA LEU A 220 -25.01 -4.78 -0.68
C LEU A 220 -24.90 -5.21 0.78
N LYS A 221 -24.54 -6.47 0.97
CA LYS A 221 -24.35 -7.08 2.27
C LYS A 221 -22.86 -7.34 2.49
N ALA A 222 -22.29 -6.73 3.50
CA ALA A 222 -20.87 -6.91 3.84
C ALA A 222 -20.59 -8.38 4.18
N ALA A 223 -19.46 -8.86 3.69
CA ALA A 223 -18.97 -10.21 3.91
C ALA A 223 -17.47 -10.20 4.16
N ASN A 224 -16.93 -11.33 4.60
CA ASN A 224 -15.50 -11.56 4.55
C ASN A 224 -15.09 -11.73 3.09
N VAL A 225 -14.47 -10.73 2.54
CA VAL A 225 -14.01 -10.70 1.13
C VAL A 225 -12.54 -11.02 1.07
N THR A 226 -12.18 -12.04 0.28
CA THR A 226 -10.79 -12.37 0.01
C THR A 226 -10.32 -11.57 -1.18
N SER A 227 -9.26 -10.79 -0.97
CA SER A 227 -8.65 -9.97 -2.03
C SER A 227 -7.98 -10.85 -3.08
N THR A 228 -8.09 -10.44 -4.33
CA THR A 228 -7.35 -10.99 -5.46
C THR A 228 -6.39 -9.91 -5.97
N PRO A 229 -5.15 -9.84 -5.41
CA PRO A 229 -4.23 -8.74 -5.72
C PRO A 229 -3.81 -8.65 -7.17
N VAL A 230 -3.73 -9.76 -7.88
CA VAL A 230 -3.33 -9.80 -9.29
C VAL A 230 -4.56 -10.16 -10.13
N GLN A 231 -4.93 -9.27 -11.03
CA GLN A 231 -6.14 -9.41 -11.86
C GLN A 231 -5.86 -9.03 -13.30
N ASN A 232 -6.79 -9.39 -14.16
CA ASN A 232 -6.79 -8.99 -15.58
C ASN A 232 -5.48 -9.32 -16.31
N VAL A 233 -4.88 -10.46 -15.96
CA VAL A 233 -3.68 -10.95 -16.63
C VAL A 233 -4.03 -11.31 -18.07
N THR A 234 -3.45 -10.59 -19.02
CA THR A 234 -3.76 -10.76 -20.43
C THR A 234 -2.57 -10.42 -21.33
N VAL A 235 -2.59 -10.91 -22.54
CA VAL A 235 -1.59 -10.61 -23.55
C VAL A 235 -2.27 -9.78 -24.65
N LEU A 236 -1.70 -8.59 -24.88
CA LEU A 236 -2.21 -7.63 -25.85
C LEU A 236 -1.33 -7.63 -27.09
N ASP A 237 -1.93 -7.27 -28.24
CA ASP A 237 -1.20 -7.04 -29.46
C ASP A 237 -0.42 -5.73 -29.36
N GLY A 238 0.90 -5.83 -29.55
CA GLY A 238 1.80 -4.67 -29.53
C GLY A 238 2.12 -4.11 -30.90
N GLY A 239 1.56 -4.68 -31.95
CA GLY A 239 1.89 -4.34 -33.34
C GLY A 239 3.17 -5.03 -33.84
N GLY A 240 3.23 -5.31 -35.13
CA GLY A 240 4.41 -5.93 -35.77
C GLY A 240 4.76 -7.32 -35.27
N GLY A 241 3.79 -8.08 -34.75
CA GLY A 241 4.02 -9.38 -34.15
C GLY A 241 4.49 -9.35 -32.69
N ASN A 242 4.69 -8.18 -32.13
CA ASN A 242 5.06 -8.03 -30.72
C ASN A 242 3.85 -8.24 -29.80
N LYS A 243 4.11 -8.84 -28.65
CA LYS A 243 3.11 -9.10 -27.61
C LYS A 243 3.45 -8.35 -26.34
N VAL A 244 2.44 -7.78 -25.73
CA VAL A 244 2.55 -7.02 -24.48
C VAL A 244 1.75 -7.73 -23.39
N GLY A 245 2.44 -8.14 -22.34
CA GLY A 245 1.75 -8.62 -21.13
C GLY A 245 1.17 -7.45 -20.37
N TYR A 246 -0.06 -7.61 -19.88
CA TYR A 246 -0.69 -6.69 -18.95
C TYR A 246 -1.11 -7.43 -17.69
N MET A 247 -0.83 -6.86 -16.53
CA MET A 247 -1.42 -7.31 -15.27
C MET A 247 -1.73 -6.13 -14.36
N LEU A 248 -2.89 -6.21 -13.72
CA LEU A 248 -3.25 -5.33 -12.62
C LEU A 248 -2.70 -5.93 -11.34
N PHE A 249 -1.95 -5.14 -10.58
CA PHE A 249 -1.38 -5.55 -9.31
C PHE A 249 -1.71 -4.51 -8.24
N ASN A 250 -2.57 -4.89 -7.29
CA ASN A 250 -3.20 -3.95 -6.36
C ASN A 250 -2.64 -3.95 -4.94
N ASP A 251 -1.94 -5.00 -4.53
CA ASP A 251 -1.56 -5.13 -3.12
C ASP A 251 -0.37 -6.09 -2.94
N HIS A 252 0.59 -5.69 -2.09
CA HIS A 252 1.73 -6.54 -1.72
C HIS A 252 1.41 -7.31 -0.44
N ILE A 253 0.51 -8.27 -0.50
CA ILE A 253 0.16 -9.14 0.61
C ILE A 253 0.66 -10.57 0.37
N THR A 254 0.64 -11.41 1.40
CA THR A 254 1.23 -12.76 1.32
C THR A 254 0.70 -13.58 0.14
N THR A 255 -0.60 -13.48 -0.15
CA THR A 255 -1.22 -14.20 -1.27
C THR A 255 -0.80 -13.69 -2.65
N SER A 256 -0.21 -12.50 -2.73
CA SER A 256 0.24 -11.91 -4.01
C SER A 256 1.36 -12.70 -4.65
N GLU A 257 2.25 -13.29 -3.85
CA GLU A 257 3.44 -13.97 -4.39
C GLU A 257 3.06 -15.06 -5.40
N GLN A 258 2.19 -15.97 -5.03
CA GLN A 258 1.79 -17.06 -5.93
C GLN A 258 1.02 -16.54 -7.15
N GLN A 259 0.20 -15.50 -6.97
CA GLN A 259 -0.55 -14.91 -8.07
C GLN A 259 0.39 -14.22 -9.08
N LEU A 260 1.45 -13.55 -8.60
CA LEU A 260 2.48 -12.98 -9.47
C LEU A 260 3.25 -14.07 -10.22
N ILE A 261 3.62 -15.16 -9.54
CA ILE A 261 4.28 -16.29 -10.17
C ILE A 261 3.39 -16.87 -11.28
N ASN A 262 2.12 -17.05 -11.01
CA ASN A 262 1.16 -17.57 -11.99
C ASN A 262 1.03 -16.64 -13.21
N ALA A 263 0.98 -15.32 -12.99
CA ALA A 263 0.91 -14.33 -14.06
C ALA A 263 2.16 -14.39 -14.95
N VAL A 264 3.35 -14.43 -14.34
CA VAL A 264 4.62 -14.53 -15.08
C VAL A 264 4.67 -15.82 -15.88
N ASN A 265 4.25 -16.94 -15.30
CA ASN A 265 4.19 -18.22 -16.02
C ASN A 265 3.20 -18.15 -17.19
N THR A 266 2.07 -17.47 -17.06
CA THR A 266 1.13 -17.25 -18.16
C THR A 266 1.78 -16.49 -19.30
N PHE A 267 2.53 -15.44 -19.02
CA PHE A 267 3.25 -14.67 -20.05
C PHE A 267 4.35 -15.53 -20.72
N LYS A 268 5.07 -16.30 -19.94
CA LYS A 268 6.12 -17.19 -20.50
C LYS A 268 5.56 -18.32 -21.35
N ALA A 269 4.36 -18.82 -21.03
CA ALA A 269 3.69 -19.86 -21.81
C ALA A 269 3.08 -19.35 -23.11
N THR A 270 2.99 -18.03 -23.30
CA THR A 270 2.50 -17.42 -24.53
C THR A 270 3.47 -17.74 -25.67
N SER A 271 2.94 -18.15 -26.83
CA SER A 271 3.75 -18.46 -28.01
C SER A 271 4.61 -17.25 -28.41
N GLY A 272 5.93 -17.44 -28.45
CA GLY A 272 6.88 -16.36 -28.69
C GLY A 272 7.14 -15.45 -27.48
N GLY A 273 6.54 -15.74 -26.33
CA GLY A 273 6.67 -14.92 -25.13
C GLY A 273 6.06 -13.53 -25.26
N ILE A 274 6.41 -12.66 -24.34
CA ILE A 274 6.06 -11.22 -24.40
C ILE A 274 7.33 -10.40 -24.59
N GLN A 275 7.26 -9.33 -25.36
CA GLN A 275 8.37 -8.40 -25.59
C GLN A 275 8.36 -7.23 -24.63
N ASP A 276 7.19 -6.92 -24.07
CA ASP A 276 7.00 -5.85 -23.11
C ASP A 276 5.99 -6.25 -22.03
N LEU A 277 6.08 -5.58 -20.91
CA LEU A 277 5.13 -5.70 -19.80
C LEU A 277 4.57 -4.32 -19.48
N VAL A 278 3.25 -4.24 -19.30
CA VAL A 278 2.58 -3.12 -18.62
C VAL A 278 2.11 -3.64 -17.27
N LEU A 279 2.74 -3.12 -16.23
CA LEU A 279 2.42 -3.41 -14.84
C LEU A 279 1.54 -2.30 -14.29
N ASP A 280 0.28 -2.60 -14.03
CA ASP A 280 -0.69 -1.61 -13.54
C ASP A 280 -0.71 -1.59 -12.02
N MET A 281 -0.05 -0.60 -11.44
CA MET A 281 0.00 -0.38 -10.01
C MET A 281 -0.66 0.94 -9.59
N ARG A 282 -1.57 1.48 -10.41
CA ARG A 282 -2.21 2.78 -10.13
C ARG A 282 -2.93 2.84 -8.78
N TYR A 283 -3.41 1.73 -8.27
CA TYR A 283 -4.10 1.65 -6.98
C TYR A 283 -3.32 0.87 -5.91
N ASN A 284 -2.05 0.57 -6.18
CA ASN A 284 -1.24 -0.24 -5.26
C ASN A 284 -0.43 0.64 -4.31
N GLY A 285 -0.90 0.75 -3.09
CA GLY A 285 -0.24 1.54 -2.04
C GLY A 285 0.96 0.86 -1.39
N GLY A 286 1.35 -0.33 -1.83
CA GLY A 286 2.51 -1.03 -1.29
C GLY A 286 2.16 -2.26 -0.48
N GLY A 287 2.89 -2.51 0.55
CA GLY A 287 2.79 -3.66 1.45
C GLY A 287 4.16 -4.30 1.69
N GLN A 288 4.23 -5.61 1.55
CA GLN A 288 5.42 -6.40 1.86
C GLN A 288 6.56 -6.18 0.88
N LEU A 289 7.69 -5.68 1.37
CA LEU A 289 8.84 -5.34 0.54
C LEU A 289 9.46 -6.59 -0.12
N ALA A 290 9.42 -7.74 0.54
CA ALA A 290 9.92 -8.99 -0.01
C ALA A 290 9.16 -9.42 -1.28
N ILE A 291 7.88 -9.10 -1.38
CA ILE A 291 7.08 -9.36 -2.58
C ILE A 291 7.54 -8.45 -3.71
N ALA A 292 7.81 -7.18 -3.41
CA ALA A 292 8.35 -6.24 -4.40
C ALA A 292 9.71 -6.71 -4.95
N SER A 293 10.58 -7.23 -4.09
CA SER A 293 11.88 -7.79 -4.50
C SER A 293 11.69 -8.96 -5.47
N ARG A 294 10.78 -9.87 -5.16
CA ARG A 294 10.49 -11.04 -6.02
C ARG A 294 9.86 -10.64 -7.35
N LEU A 295 8.95 -9.68 -7.32
CA LEU A 295 8.37 -9.14 -8.56
C LEU A 295 9.44 -8.52 -9.45
N ALA A 296 10.32 -7.70 -8.90
CA ALA A 296 11.40 -7.08 -9.65
C ALA A 296 12.34 -8.14 -10.26
N TYR A 297 12.66 -9.19 -9.50
CA TYR A 297 13.43 -10.33 -10.01
C TYR A 297 12.71 -10.99 -11.21
N MET A 298 11.41 -11.21 -11.10
CA MET A 298 10.64 -11.88 -12.15
C MET A 298 10.47 -11.04 -13.42
N ILE A 299 10.58 -9.72 -13.33
CA ILE A 299 10.52 -8.83 -14.49
C ILE A 299 11.86 -8.84 -15.25
N ALA A 300 12.97 -8.67 -14.56
CA ALA A 300 14.30 -8.51 -15.14
C ALA A 300 14.94 -9.85 -15.53
N ALA A 301 16.02 -9.78 -16.27
CA ALA A 301 16.84 -10.96 -16.55
C ALA A 301 17.63 -11.35 -15.29
N PRO A 302 17.80 -12.67 -15.01
CA PRO A 302 18.58 -13.12 -13.85
C PRO A 302 19.98 -12.54 -13.79
N ALA A 303 20.65 -12.39 -14.92
CA ALA A 303 21.99 -11.78 -14.99
C ALA A 303 21.99 -10.30 -14.58
N THR A 304 20.90 -9.60 -14.77
CA THR A 304 20.76 -8.18 -14.40
C THR A 304 20.67 -8.00 -12.89
N THR A 305 20.04 -8.93 -12.18
CA THR A 305 19.77 -8.84 -10.74
C THR A 305 20.75 -9.64 -9.88
N ALA A 306 21.50 -10.58 -10.46
CA ALA A 306 22.41 -11.43 -9.71
C ALA A 306 23.49 -10.63 -8.97
N GLY A 307 23.58 -10.83 -7.68
CA GLY A 307 24.55 -10.13 -6.83
C GLY A 307 24.28 -8.65 -6.64
N LYS A 308 23.13 -8.15 -7.08
CA LYS A 308 22.75 -6.76 -6.96
C LYS A 308 21.81 -6.53 -5.78
N THR A 309 21.83 -5.30 -5.28
CA THR A 309 20.96 -4.86 -4.19
C THR A 309 19.60 -4.43 -4.73
N PHE A 310 18.55 -5.05 -4.23
CA PHE A 310 17.18 -4.57 -4.42
C PHE A 310 16.99 -3.29 -3.60
N GLU A 311 17.32 -3.35 -2.31
CA GLU A 311 17.25 -2.20 -1.42
C GLU A 311 18.22 -2.36 -0.24
N LEU A 312 18.97 -1.31 0.05
CA LEU A 312 19.73 -1.18 1.29
C LEU A 312 18.90 -0.37 2.28
N LEU A 313 18.68 -0.95 3.46
CA LEU A 313 17.84 -0.37 4.52
C LEU A 313 18.71 0.41 5.50
N THR A 314 18.33 1.65 5.81
CA THR A 314 18.99 2.49 6.80
C THR A 314 18.00 2.82 7.93
N PHE A 315 18.43 2.52 9.15
CA PHE A 315 17.66 2.77 10.38
C PHE A 315 18.18 4.02 11.09
N ASN A 316 17.57 4.39 12.23
CA ASN A 316 18.11 5.48 13.05
C ASN A 316 19.48 5.09 13.65
N ASP A 317 20.19 6.08 14.21
CA ASP A 317 21.56 5.91 14.72
C ASP A 317 21.67 5.02 15.97
N LYS A 318 20.53 4.68 16.60
CA LYS A 318 20.48 3.73 17.71
C LYS A 318 20.54 2.28 17.27
N ASN A 319 20.41 2.02 15.97
CA ASN A 319 20.36 0.68 15.37
C ASN A 319 19.42 -0.27 16.15
N PRO A 320 18.13 0.05 16.22
CA PRO A 320 17.21 -0.61 17.15
C PRO A 320 17.00 -2.10 16.87
N PHE A 321 17.27 -2.55 15.65
CA PHE A 321 17.13 -3.95 15.25
C PHE A 321 18.47 -4.69 15.22
N ARG A 322 19.57 -4.01 15.56
CA ARG A 322 20.93 -4.58 15.67
C ARG A 322 21.37 -5.31 14.41
N LEU A 323 21.06 -4.76 13.26
CA LEU A 323 21.44 -5.32 11.98
C LEU A 323 22.82 -4.80 11.57
N SER A 324 23.65 -5.72 11.06
CA SER A 324 24.86 -5.35 10.31
C SER A 324 24.45 -4.75 8.96
N VAL A 325 25.40 -4.11 8.27
CA VAL A 325 25.18 -3.62 6.91
C VAL A 325 24.72 -4.77 5.99
N ALA A 326 25.38 -5.92 6.07
CA ALA A 326 25.02 -7.10 5.27
C ALA A 326 23.56 -7.58 5.56
N GLN A 327 23.14 -7.54 6.80
CA GLN A 327 21.77 -7.90 7.18
C GLN A 327 20.74 -6.85 6.76
N SER A 328 21.16 -5.61 6.56
CA SER A 328 20.31 -4.52 6.09
C SER A 328 20.15 -4.50 4.57
N LEU A 329 20.90 -5.34 3.85
CA LEU A 329 20.87 -5.43 2.40
C LEU A 329 19.84 -6.45 1.96
N MET A 330 18.81 -6.00 1.25
CA MET A 330 17.82 -6.89 0.64
C MET A 330 18.23 -7.17 -0.81
N PRO A 331 18.45 -8.44 -1.16
CA PRO A 331 18.74 -8.81 -2.54
C PRO A 331 17.46 -8.84 -3.37
N PHE A 332 17.59 -9.00 -4.69
CA PHE A 332 16.51 -9.47 -5.53
C PHE A 332 16.35 -10.98 -5.25
N TYR A 333 15.31 -11.35 -4.52
CA TYR A 333 15.09 -12.75 -4.19
C TYR A 333 14.77 -13.56 -5.44
N SER A 334 15.55 -14.60 -5.67
CA SER A 334 15.39 -15.52 -6.82
C SER A 334 14.50 -16.72 -6.53
N THR A 335 14.09 -16.87 -5.28
CA THR A 335 13.23 -17.96 -4.84
C THR A 335 11.97 -17.43 -4.16
N SER A 336 10.90 -18.22 -4.21
CA SER A 336 9.70 -17.97 -3.43
C SER A 336 9.99 -18.05 -1.94
N ARG A 337 9.03 -17.64 -1.12
CA ARG A 337 9.10 -17.76 0.35
C ARG A 337 9.40 -19.19 0.80
N THR A 338 8.93 -20.19 0.06
CA THR A 338 9.14 -21.62 0.35
C THR A 338 10.37 -22.21 -0.32
N GLY A 339 11.17 -21.40 -1.01
CA GLY A 339 12.43 -21.82 -1.62
C GLY A 339 12.34 -22.34 -3.05
N THR A 340 11.19 -22.24 -3.70
CA THR A 340 11.02 -22.62 -5.11
C THR A 340 11.63 -21.53 -6.02
N ALA A 341 12.38 -21.94 -7.05
CA ALA A 341 12.95 -21.01 -8.02
C ALA A 341 11.85 -20.19 -8.71
N LEU A 342 12.04 -18.88 -8.79
CA LEU A 342 11.09 -17.99 -9.45
C LEU A 342 11.32 -17.97 -10.97
N PRO A 343 10.23 -17.89 -11.76
CA PRO A 343 10.36 -17.61 -13.19
C PRO A 343 10.82 -16.16 -13.43
N SER A 344 11.37 -15.90 -14.60
CA SER A 344 11.80 -14.56 -15.02
C SER A 344 11.36 -14.29 -16.45
N LEU A 345 10.89 -13.08 -16.69
CA LEU A 345 10.53 -12.58 -18.02
C LEU A 345 11.75 -12.12 -18.85
N GLY A 346 12.87 -11.85 -18.19
CA GLY A 346 14.09 -11.43 -18.88
C GLY A 346 13.98 -10.09 -19.59
N LEU A 347 13.15 -9.17 -19.10
CA LEU A 347 12.89 -7.90 -19.76
C LEU A 347 13.94 -6.85 -19.38
N SER A 348 14.33 -6.01 -20.34
CA SER A 348 15.21 -4.87 -20.14
C SER A 348 14.43 -3.56 -19.94
N ARG A 349 13.13 -3.59 -20.12
CA ARG A 349 12.24 -2.45 -19.91
C ARG A 349 10.87 -2.90 -19.42
N VAL A 350 10.18 -2.01 -18.72
CA VAL A 350 8.81 -2.22 -18.24
C VAL A 350 8.11 -0.86 -18.20
N THR A 351 6.82 -0.85 -18.48
CA THR A 351 5.98 0.33 -18.28
C THR A 351 5.08 0.10 -17.08
N VAL A 352 5.07 1.04 -16.16
CA VAL A 352 4.25 0.99 -14.95
C VAL A 352 3.18 2.07 -15.02
N LEU A 353 1.93 1.70 -14.80
CA LEU A 353 0.84 2.65 -14.68
C LEU A 353 0.76 3.10 -13.22
N THR A 354 0.83 4.40 -13.00
CA THR A 354 0.98 4.99 -11.66
C THR A 354 -0.08 6.05 -11.38
N SER A 355 -0.25 6.34 -10.10
CA SER A 355 -1.07 7.44 -9.60
C SER A 355 -0.48 7.94 -8.27
N PRO A 356 -1.02 9.01 -7.67
CA PRO A 356 -0.65 9.40 -6.30
C PRO A 356 -0.87 8.31 -5.24
N ASP A 357 -1.64 7.28 -5.55
CA ASP A 357 -1.86 6.12 -4.68
C ASP A 357 -0.81 5.02 -4.87
N THR A 358 0.03 5.11 -5.88
CA THR A 358 1.17 4.20 -6.07
C THR A 358 2.26 4.54 -5.06
N CYS A 359 2.45 3.68 -4.08
CA CYS A 359 3.19 4.07 -2.89
C CYS A 359 4.09 2.95 -2.38
N SER A 360 5.14 3.32 -1.67
CA SER A 360 5.90 2.44 -0.77
C SER A 360 6.56 1.26 -1.52
N ALA A 361 6.18 0.00 -1.25
CA ALA A 361 6.74 -1.18 -1.92
C ALA A 361 6.58 -1.10 -3.45
N SER A 362 5.49 -0.51 -3.95
CA SER A 362 5.30 -0.27 -5.39
C SER A 362 6.36 0.66 -5.96
N GLU A 363 6.71 1.71 -5.22
CA GLU A 363 7.78 2.62 -5.62
C GLU A 363 9.15 1.94 -5.55
N SER A 364 9.34 0.98 -4.65
CA SER A 364 10.56 0.19 -4.57
C SER A 364 10.79 -0.69 -5.80
N VAL A 365 9.71 -1.22 -6.39
CA VAL A 365 9.82 -1.94 -7.69
C VAL A 365 10.42 -1.02 -8.74
N ILE A 366 9.89 0.20 -8.86
CA ILE A 366 10.38 1.20 -9.80
C ILE A 366 11.84 1.54 -9.53
N ASN A 367 12.14 1.89 -8.28
CA ASN A 367 13.47 2.35 -7.88
C ASN A 367 14.55 1.27 -8.03
N SER A 368 14.24 0.05 -7.61
CA SER A 368 15.18 -1.07 -7.66
C SER A 368 15.53 -1.46 -9.09
N LEU A 369 14.54 -1.52 -9.97
CA LEU A 369 14.75 -1.85 -11.38
C LEU A 369 15.59 -0.79 -12.09
N ARG A 370 15.31 0.50 -11.84
CA ARG A 370 16.16 1.59 -12.35
C ARG A 370 17.57 1.50 -11.83
N GLY A 371 17.76 1.09 -10.59
CA GLY A 371 19.05 0.92 -9.96
C GLY A 371 19.96 -0.15 -10.59
N VAL A 372 19.37 -1.10 -11.31
CA VAL A 372 20.11 -2.15 -12.03
C VAL A 372 20.06 -2.00 -13.54
N GLY A 373 19.63 -0.83 -14.03
CA GLY A 373 19.69 -0.48 -15.45
C GLY A 373 18.50 -0.93 -16.28
N VAL A 374 17.41 -1.41 -15.65
CA VAL A 374 16.16 -1.67 -16.36
C VAL A 374 15.48 -0.32 -16.63
N THR A 375 15.05 -0.11 -17.87
CA THR A 375 14.27 1.08 -18.24
C THR A 375 12.87 0.94 -17.69
N VAL A 376 12.48 1.85 -16.80
CA VAL A 376 11.13 1.88 -16.22
C VAL A 376 10.45 3.16 -16.66
N ASN A 377 9.47 3.03 -17.56
CA ASN A 377 8.63 4.14 -18.00
C ASN A 377 7.38 4.19 -17.12
N LEU A 378 6.98 5.40 -16.75
CA LEU A 378 5.80 5.63 -15.92
C LEU A 378 4.75 6.39 -16.72
N VAL A 379 3.52 5.92 -16.65
CA VAL A 379 2.36 6.55 -17.28
C VAL A 379 1.26 6.75 -16.25
N GLY A 380 0.77 7.95 -16.12
CA GLY A 380 -0.32 8.27 -15.20
C GLY A 380 -0.05 9.52 -14.38
N GLY A 381 0.03 9.35 -13.06
CA GLY A 381 0.30 10.45 -12.12
C GLY A 381 1.58 10.24 -11.35
N THR A 382 2.07 11.30 -10.74
CA THR A 382 3.22 11.25 -9.82
C THR A 382 2.92 10.33 -8.64
N THR A 383 3.85 9.47 -8.29
CA THR A 383 3.69 8.53 -7.17
C THR A 383 3.71 9.24 -5.81
N CYS A 384 3.34 8.55 -4.75
CA CYS A 384 3.12 9.20 -3.45
C CYS A 384 4.38 9.73 -2.76
N GLY A 385 5.54 9.14 -3.02
CA GLY A 385 6.79 9.60 -2.40
C GLY A 385 7.08 9.02 -1.03
N LYS A 386 7.13 7.68 -0.92
CA LYS A 386 7.40 7.01 0.34
C LYS A 386 8.59 6.03 0.23
N PRO A 387 9.84 6.50 0.28
CA PRO A 387 11.02 5.63 0.33
C PRO A 387 11.23 5.00 1.72
N TYR A 388 10.24 5.03 2.57
CA TYR A 388 10.29 4.65 3.99
C TYR A 388 9.56 3.35 4.25
N GLY A 389 9.89 2.68 5.34
CA GLY A 389 9.26 1.44 5.71
C GLY A 389 9.01 1.26 7.20
N PHE A 390 8.25 0.22 7.52
CA PHE A 390 7.84 -0.11 8.86
C PHE A 390 8.23 -1.54 9.25
N TYR A 391 8.56 -1.71 10.53
CA TYR A 391 8.33 -2.94 11.27
C TYR A 391 7.19 -2.64 12.25
N PRO A 392 5.95 -3.03 11.93
CA PRO A 392 4.83 -2.77 12.81
C PRO A 392 4.99 -3.56 14.11
N GLN A 393 4.54 -2.98 15.20
CA GLN A 393 4.62 -3.60 16.52
C GLN A 393 3.26 -3.61 17.19
N ASP A 394 2.91 -4.78 17.71
CA ASP A 394 1.67 -4.98 18.47
C ASP A 394 1.88 -4.60 19.92
N ASN A 395 0.90 -3.96 20.52
CA ASN A 395 0.81 -3.80 21.97
C ASN A 395 -0.65 -3.67 22.39
N CYS A 396 -1.09 -4.50 23.31
CA CYS A 396 -2.45 -4.46 23.87
C CYS A 396 -3.57 -4.50 22.83
N GLY A 397 -3.39 -5.28 21.77
CA GLY A 397 -4.41 -5.46 20.72
C GLY A 397 -4.39 -4.42 19.60
N THR A 398 -3.50 -3.45 19.69
CA THR A 398 -3.29 -2.45 18.64
C THR A 398 -1.94 -2.68 17.97
N THR A 399 -1.91 -2.62 16.64
CA THR A 399 -0.68 -2.66 15.85
C THR A 399 -0.32 -1.25 15.44
N TYR A 400 0.89 -0.83 15.77
CA TYR A 400 1.40 0.53 15.55
C TYR A 400 2.38 0.53 14.35
N PHE A 401 2.20 1.50 13.47
CA PHE A 401 3.02 1.67 12.27
C PHE A 401 3.68 3.04 12.30
N ALA A 402 4.97 3.05 12.55
CA ALA A 402 5.80 4.25 12.53
C ALA A 402 6.98 4.03 11.60
N ILE A 403 7.39 5.06 10.89
CA ILE A 403 8.54 4.98 9.97
C ILE A 403 9.81 4.67 10.75
N GLN A 404 10.49 3.59 10.39
CA GLN A 404 11.72 3.15 11.05
C GLN A 404 12.90 3.05 10.09
N VAL A 405 12.63 2.98 8.79
CA VAL A 405 13.66 2.71 7.80
C VAL A 405 13.48 3.56 6.55
N LYS A 406 14.61 3.94 5.96
CA LYS A 406 14.70 4.51 4.61
C LYS A 406 15.49 3.53 3.73
N GLY A 407 15.06 3.36 2.48
CA GLY A 407 15.73 2.48 1.53
C GLY A 407 16.38 3.23 0.39
N VAL A 408 17.48 2.67 -0.12
CA VAL A 408 18.15 3.13 -1.33
C VAL A 408 18.38 1.95 -2.28
N ASN A 409 18.44 2.22 -3.60
CA ASN A 409 18.67 1.19 -4.60
C ASN A 409 20.18 0.86 -4.78
N GLN A 410 20.50 0.01 -5.75
CA GLN A 410 21.87 -0.40 -6.07
C GLN A 410 22.82 0.78 -6.32
N LEU A 411 22.32 1.90 -6.84
CA LEU A 411 23.09 3.11 -7.12
C LEU A 411 23.12 4.09 -5.93
N GLY A 412 22.52 3.73 -4.80
CA GLY A 412 22.44 4.57 -3.62
C GLY A 412 21.33 5.61 -3.66
N PHE A 413 20.43 5.54 -4.65
CA PHE A 413 19.32 6.49 -4.78
C PHE A 413 18.10 6.06 -3.96
N GLY A 414 17.53 7.03 -3.23
CA GLY A 414 16.33 6.86 -2.41
C GLY A 414 15.62 8.17 -2.11
N ASP A 415 16.01 9.26 -2.79
CA ASP A 415 15.46 10.61 -2.52
C ASP A 415 14.26 10.91 -3.41
N TYR A 416 13.21 10.09 -3.27
CA TYR A 416 11.94 10.29 -3.97
C TYR A 416 10.78 10.59 -3.01
N GLY A 417 11.05 11.34 -1.94
CA GLY A 417 10.02 11.74 -0.97
C GLY A 417 8.87 12.55 -1.56
N ASP A 418 9.05 13.15 -2.73
CA ASP A 418 7.98 13.82 -3.49
C ASP A 418 7.45 12.98 -4.65
N GLY A 419 7.81 11.71 -4.72
CA GLY A 419 7.33 10.75 -5.70
C GLY A 419 8.16 10.70 -6.98
N PHE A 420 7.82 9.73 -7.82
CA PHE A 420 8.33 9.62 -9.18
C PHE A 420 7.37 10.29 -10.15
N ALA A 421 7.86 11.26 -10.91
CA ALA A 421 7.07 11.89 -11.96
C ALA A 421 6.87 10.93 -13.14
N PRO A 422 5.69 10.90 -13.76
CA PRO A 422 5.46 10.06 -14.92
C PRO A 422 6.16 10.60 -16.17
N ASN A 423 6.58 9.69 -17.06
CA ASN A 423 7.05 10.05 -18.40
C ASN A 423 5.90 10.66 -19.23
N CYS A 424 4.70 10.09 -19.07
CA CYS A 424 3.48 10.62 -19.67
C CYS A 424 2.44 10.85 -18.57
N THR A 425 2.00 12.09 -18.41
CA THR A 425 0.90 12.43 -17.49
C THR A 425 -0.43 12.13 -18.18
N VAL A 426 -1.18 11.20 -17.62
CA VAL A 426 -2.48 10.76 -18.14
C VAL A 426 -3.46 10.61 -16.98
N ALA A 427 -4.58 11.33 -17.04
CA ALA A 427 -5.63 11.20 -16.04
C ALA A 427 -6.22 9.78 -16.03
N ASP A 428 -6.70 9.36 -14.87
CA ASP A 428 -7.39 8.08 -14.76
C ASP A 428 -8.69 8.10 -15.58
N ASP A 429 -8.99 6.98 -16.21
CA ASP A 429 -10.13 6.83 -17.11
C ASP A 429 -11.12 5.85 -16.48
N TYR A 430 -12.10 6.39 -15.78
CA TYR A 430 -13.13 5.60 -15.10
C TYR A 430 -14.24 5.10 -16.05
N ASP A 431 -14.23 5.55 -17.30
CA ASP A 431 -15.23 5.16 -18.30
C ASP A 431 -14.87 3.85 -19.03
N HIS A 432 -13.66 3.35 -18.81
CA HIS A 432 -13.18 2.07 -19.36
C HIS A 432 -12.77 1.11 -18.26
N GLN A 433 -12.95 -0.18 -18.52
CA GLN A 433 -12.51 -1.22 -17.61
C GLN A 433 -10.98 -1.35 -17.64
N LEU A 434 -10.38 -1.78 -16.52
CA LEU A 434 -8.93 -2.00 -16.46
C LEU A 434 -8.53 -3.19 -17.35
N GLY A 435 -7.46 -3.03 -18.12
CA GLY A 435 -7.03 -4.02 -19.10
C GLY A 435 -7.62 -3.84 -20.50
N ASP A 436 -8.58 -2.94 -20.67
CA ASP A 436 -9.08 -2.54 -21.98
C ASP A 436 -8.00 -1.69 -22.69
N PRO A 437 -7.58 -2.07 -23.91
CA PRO A 437 -6.59 -1.30 -24.68
C PRO A 437 -7.00 0.16 -24.96
N ASN A 438 -8.28 0.47 -24.87
CA ASN A 438 -8.81 1.82 -25.06
C ASN A 438 -8.85 2.64 -23.77
N GLU A 439 -8.57 2.04 -22.63
CA GLU A 439 -8.42 2.77 -21.38
C GLU A 439 -7.22 3.73 -21.48
N ALA A 440 -7.39 4.98 -21.07
CA ALA A 440 -6.46 6.05 -21.44
C ALA A 440 -5.01 5.80 -21.01
N ARG A 441 -4.77 5.30 -19.79
CA ARG A 441 -3.40 5.02 -19.33
C ARG A 441 -2.78 3.83 -20.04
N LEU A 442 -3.55 2.78 -20.25
CA LEU A 442 -3.07 1.61 -21.01
C LEU A 442 -2.82 1.96 -22.47
N ALA A 443 -3.70 2.71 -23.09
CA ALA A 443 -3.51 3.17 -24.47
C ALA A 443 -2.23 4.01 -24.61
N ALA A 444 -1.97 4.91 -23.66
CA ALA A 444 -0.75 5.70 -23.64
C ALA A 444 0.51 4.85 -23.46
N ALA A 445 0.45 3.84 -22.58
CA ALA A 445 1.55 2.91 -22.36
C ALA A 445 1.87 2.10 -23.64
N LEU A 446 0.86 1.62 -24.34
CA LEU A 446 1.04 0.90 -25.59
C LEU A 446 1.66 1.79 -26.69
N ALA A 447 1.26 3.05 -26.78
CA ALA A 447 1.82 4.02 -27.71
C ALA A 447 3.29 4.35 -27.35
N LEU A 448 3.58 4.63 -26.10
CA LEU A 448 4.93 4.93 -25.61
C LEU A 448 5.89 3.77 -25.86
N ARG A 449 5.45 2.56 -25.62
CA ARG A 449 6.23 1.34 -25.83
C ARG A 449 6.68 1.19 -27.28
N SER A 450 5.83 1.52 -28.22
CA SER A 450 6.13 1.41 -29.65
C SER A 450 6.95 2.59 -30.19
N GLY A 451 7.48 3.46 -29.33
CA GLY A 451 8.28 4.63 -29.70
C GLY A 451 7.45 5.86 -30.01
N GLY A 452 6.14 5.83 -29.73
CA GLY A 452 5.26 6.98 -29.87
C GLY A 452 5.52 8.04 -28.80
N ALA A 453 5.08 9.25 -29.11
CA ALA A 453 5.09 10.34 -28.13
C ALA A 453 3.99 10.16 -27.08
N CYS A 454 4.14 10.84 -25.96
CA CYS A 454 3.05 10.94 -24.99
C CYS A 454 1.82 11.55 -25.66
N PRO A 455 0.61 11.00 -25.42
CA PRO A 455 -0.60 11.61 -25.94
C PRO A 455 -0.78 13.02 -25.40
N ALA A 456 -1.34 13.92 -26.22
CA ALA A 456 -1.72 15.23 -25.75
C ALA A 456 -2.78 15.10 -24.64
N PRO A 457 -2.79 16.00 -23.62
CA PRO A 457 -3.82 16.00 -22.60
C PRO A 457 -5.20 16.02 -23.25
N MET A 458 -6.11 15.13 -22.82
CA MET A 458 -7.45 15.07 -23.39
C MET A 458 -8.23 16.33 -23.02
N ALA A 459 -9.08 16.82 -23.93
CA ALA A 459 -9.93 17.98 -23.71
C ALA A 459 -10.79 17.87 -22.44
N LYS A 460 -11.24 16.68 -22.07
CA LYS A 460 -11.97 16.41 -20.82
C LYS A 460 -11.13 16.63 -19.57
N ALA A 461 -9.85 16.27 -19.59
CA ALA A 461 -8.94 16.52 -18.48
C ALA A 461 -8.69 18.02 -18.34
N MET A 462 -8.54 18.73 -19.45
CA MET A 462 -8.39 20.19 -19.47
C MET A 462 -9.64 20.89 -18.93
N ALA A 463 -10.83 20.45 -19.33
CA ALA A 463 -12.09 20.99 -18.86
C ALA A 463 -12.30 20.80 -17.35
N ARG A 464 -11.62 19.85 -16.71
CA ARG A 464 -11.65 19.62 -15.26
C ARG A 464 -10.56 20.39 -14.51
N GLY A 465 -9.75 21.19 -15.19
CA GLY A 465 -8.63 21.92 -14.59
C GLY A 465 -7.44 21.04 -14.24
N LEU A 466 -7.39 19.83 -14.77
CA LEU A 466 -6.29 18.88 -14.53
C LEU A 466 -5.01 19.21 -15.30
N GLU A 467 -5.10 20.14 -16.25
CA GLU A 467 -3.95 20.67 -17.00
C GLU A 467 -3.08 21.59 -16.17
N LYS A 468 -3.57 22.05 -15.02
CA LYS A 468 -2.72 22.77 -14.07
C LYS A 468 -1.79 21.74 -13.47
N ALA A 469 -0.54 21.77 -13.91
CA ALA A 469 0.50 20.93 -13.37
C ALA A 469 0.47 20.99 -11.83
N GLU A 470 0.45 19.84 -11.18
CA GLU A 470 0.39 19.74 -9.73
C GLU A 470 -0.82 20.47 -9.14
N PRO A 471 -2.05 19.96 -9.37
CA PRO A 471 -3.20 20.49 -8.67
C PRO A 471 -2.96 20.42 -7.18
N ALA A 472 -3.44 21.42 -6.45
CA ALA A 472 -3.51 21.34 -5.01
C ALA A 472 -4.10 19.97 -4.62
N GLU A 473 -3.56 19.30 -3.61
CA GLU A 473 -3.98 17.96 -3.18
C GLU A 473 -5.50 17.82 -3.02
N ALA A 474 -6.20 18.94 -2.74
CA ALA A 474 -7.65 19.01 -2.58
C ALA A 474 -8.43 18.70 -3.88
N GLU A 475 -7.82 18.79 -5.04
CA GLU A 475 -8.47 18.56 -6.34
C GLU A 475 -8.13 17.18 -6.94
N THR A 476 -7.22 16.43 -6.33
CA THR A 476 -6.84 15.10 -6.79
C THR A 476 -7.87 14.09 -6.31
N PRO A 477 -8.45 13.26 -7.20
CA PRO A 477 -9.30 12.16 -6.79
C PRO A 477 -8.57 11.23 -5.81
N PHE A 478 -9.24 10.83 -4.74
CA PHE A 478 -8.65 9.96 -3.74
C PHE A 478 -9.53 8.73 -3.49
N LEU A 479 -8.89 7.61 -3.17
CA LEU A 479 -9.57 6.38 -2.81
C LEU A 479 -10.18 6.49 -1.41
N ILE A 480 -11.37 5.92 -1.26
CA ILE A 480 -12.06 5.80 0.02
C ILE A 480 -11.79 4.39 0.57
N ASP A 481 -11.57 4.30 1.87
CA ASP A 481 -11.35 3.04 2.59
C ASP A 481 -10.22 2.18 2.05
N GLN A 482 -9.14 2.80 1.73
CA GLN A 482 -7.94 2.05 1.41
C GLN A 482 -7.51 1.21 2.61
N SER A 483 -7.23 -0.06 2.34
CA SER A 483 -6.44 -0.87 3.26
C SER A 483 -5.18 -0.10 3.65
N PRO A 484 -4.87 0.04 4.94
CA PRO A 484 -3.62 0.67 5.37
C PRO A 484 -2.39 0.05 4.71
N LEU A 485 -2.46 -1.22 4.34
CA LEU A 485 -1.39 -1.93 3.65
C LEU A 485 -1.11 -1.36 2.26
N ARG A 486 -2.11 -0.77 1.60
CA ARG A 486 -1.97 -0.21 0.26
C ARG A 486 -1.15 1.07 0.19
N ARG A 487 -0.88 1.71 1.32
CA ARG A 487 -0.07 2.93 1.39
C ARG A 487 1.26 2.72 2.09
N ASN A 488 1.63 1.47 2.35
CA ASN A 488 2.73 1.22 3.26
C ASN A 488 3.71 0.20 2.74
N ARG A 489 4.99 0.54 2.89
CA ARG A 489 6.09 -0.40 2.75
C ARG A 489 6.21 -1.16 4.06
N LEU A 490 5.79 -2.41 4.06
CA LEU A 490 5.90 -3.27 5.22
C LEU A 490 7.11 -4.16 5.10
N LEU A 491 7.88 -4.17 6.17
CA LEU A 491 8.93 -5.15 6.38
C LEU A 491 8.32 -6.25 7.26
N ASP A 492 7.89 -7.33 6.66
CA ASP A 492 7.26 -8.45 7.38
C ASP A 492 8.20 -9.08 8.35
N PHE A 493 9.43 -9.23 7.89
CA PHE A 493 10.47 -9.95 8.58
C PHE A 493 11.72 -9.10 8.55
N ALA A 494 12.57 -9.29 9.52
CA ALA A 494 13.92 -8.76 9.44
C ALA A 494 14.54 -9.18 8.09
N PRO A 495 15.37 -8.33 7.48
CA PRO A 495 16.09 -8.71 6.28
C PRO A 495 16.78 -10.04 6.49
N ASN A 496 16.74 -10.89 5.47
CA ASN A 496 17.38 -12.17 5.52
C ASN A 496 18.88 -11.98 5.80
N PRO A 497 19.43 -12.59 6.83
CA PRO A 497 20.85 -12.42 7.15
C PRO A 497 21.81 -13.03 6.10
N GLY A 498 21.30 -13.57 5.00
CA GLY A 498 22.11 -14.10 3.91
C GLY A 498 22.01 -15.56 3.75
#